data_6af1571d30a13224b2d8f87e208ca1ad
#
_entry.id   6af1571d30a13224b2d8f87e208ca1ad
#
_cell.length_a   1.000
_cell.length_b   1.000
_cell.length_c   1.000
_cell.angle_alpha   90.00
_cell.angle_beta   90.00
_cell.angle_gamma   90.00
#
_symmetry.space_group_name_H-M   'P 1'
#
loop_
_entity.id
_entity.type
_entity.pdbx_description
1 polymer ?
#
loop_
_entity_poly.entity_id
_entity_poly.type
_entity_poly.pdbx_seq_one_letter_code
_entity_poly.pdbx_strand_id
1 'polypeptide(L)'
;DCEGDSDLKSILDLAFKDQDFVYNAVRGRFEWWCMQLMSKGGFVLNSSNNNGIVTEEFVGCGMPNENKKVAAVDWSKSTTADGLQDIEDTVVAASAEGVTIKYVVMRKDRFALLKKQKAVIEKVRGWINQKEKLTISKKVINEYLAAQENTEGVQIVLVSPSVRIENAAHQRTTVNPWEAANICFLEDLQCGDVQHGPIAAEHSVEYKKKASTLKKDFVFISKWSELEPFKEWTKAEANAIPVINDPDAMYIMKTDGQAWTEGEDTEKTDEEGY
;
A
#
# COMPACT_ATOMS: atom_id res chain seq x y z
N ASP A 1 -10.73 -25.05 -43.34
CA ASP A 1 -9.52 -25.14 -42.47
C ASP A 1 -9.30 -23.91 -41.61
N CYS A 2 -10.19 -22.88 -41.63
CA CYS A 2 -10.02 -21.67 -40.78
C CYS A 2 -10.81 -21.72 -39.45
N GLU A 3 -11.71 -22.67 -39.26
CA GLU A 3 -12.51 -22.78 -38.02
C GLU A 3 -11.68 -23.38 -36.83
N GLY A 4 -10.80 -24.35 -37.12
CA GLY A 4 -9.99 -24.99 -36.08
C GLY A 4 -8.94 -24.08 -35.45
N ASP A 5 -8.48 -23.04 -36.13
CA ASP A 5 -7.46 -22.12 -35.65
C ASP A 5 -8.03 -21.06 -34.70
N SER A 6 -9.30 -20.69 -34.87
CA SER A 6 -10.01 -19.76 -33.98
C SER A 6 -10.37 -20.42 -32.64
N ASP A 7 -10.71 -21.71 -32.65
CA ASP A 7 -11.06 -22.45 -31.43
C ASP A 7 -9.83 -22.75 -30.59
N LEU A 8 -8.71 -23.14 -31.23
CA LEU A 8 -7.43 -23.31 -30.56
C LEU A 8 -6.94 -22.01 -29.91
N LYS A 9 -7.09 -20.89 -30.61
CA LYS A 9 -6.70 -19.58 -30.08
C LYS A 9 -7.58 -19.17 -28.91
N SER A 10 -8.89 -19.41 -28.98
CA SER A 10 -9.81 -19.09 -27.87
C SER A 10 -9.56 -19.95 -26.63
N ILE A 11 -9.22 -21.24 -26.81
CA ILE A 11 -8.85 -22.16 -25.72
C ILE A 11 -7.51 -21.74 -25.09
N LEU A 12 -6.52 -21.38 -25.90
CA LEU A 12 -5.24 -20.88 -25.43
C LEU A 12 -5.42 -19.56 -24.65
N ASP A 13 -6.18 -18.61 -25.21
CA ASP A 13 -6.46 -17.33 -24.54
C ASP A 13 -7.21 -17.53 -23.19
N LEU A 14 -8.10 -18.51 -23.08
CA LEU A 14 -8.77 -18.85 -21.84
C LEU A 14 -7.79 -19.42 -20.81
N ALA A 15 -6.91 -20.34 -21.23
CA ALA A 15 -5.93 -20.96 -20.36
C ALA A 15 -4.89 -19.95 -19.83
N PHE A 16 -4.50 -18.98 -20.65
CA PHE A 16 -3.58 -17.91 -20.25
C PHE A 16 -4.26 -16.89 -19.32
N LYS A 17 -5.55 -16.59 -19.54
CA LYS A 17 -6.31 -15.69 -18.65
C LYS A 17 -6.37 -16.21 -17.22
N ASP A 18 -6.51 -17.51 -17.02
CA ASP A 18 -6.54 -18.11 -15.68
C ASP A 18 -5.20 -17.94 -14.96
N GLN A 19 -4.09 -18.14 -15.67
CA GLN A 19 -2.75 -17.98 -15.11
C GLN A 19 -2.46 -16.52 -14.73
N ASP A 20 -2.81 -15.58 -15.61
CA ASP A 20 -2.67 -14.16 -15.33
C ASP A 20 -3.58 -13.70 -14.18
N PHE A 21 -4.79 -14.25 -14.08
CA PHE A 21 -5.71 -13.97 -12.99
C PHE A 21 -5.12 -14.36 -11.63
N VAL A 22 -4.65 -15.61 -11.49
CA VAL A 22 -4.08 -16.08 -10.21
C VAL A 22 -2.75 -15.38 -9.88
N TYR A 23 -1.94 -15.07 -10.90
CA TYR A 23 -0.72 -14.29 -10.73
C TYR A 23 -1.00 -12.89 -10.19
N ASN A 24 -1.96 -12.18 -10.80
CA ASN A 24 -2.33 -10.83 -10.37
C ASN A 24 -3.01 -10.83 -9.00
N ALA A 25 -3.72 -11.90 -8.63
CA ALA A 25 -4.30 -12.04 -7.29
C ALA A 25 -3.22 -12.11 -6.20
N VAL A 26 -2.14 -12.88 -6.44
CA VAL A 26 -1.00 -12.94 -5.52
C VAL A 26 -0.31 -11.58 -5.44
N ARG A 27 -0.01 -10.94 -6.58
CA ARG A 27 0.59 -9.60 -6.59
C ARG A 27 -0.27 -8.56 -5.86
N GLY A 28 -1.59 -8.60 -6.06
CA GLY A 28 -2.52 -7.72 -5.35
C GLY A 28 -2.46 -7.89 -3.83
N ARG A 29 -2.21 -9.12 -3.33
CA ARG A 29 -2.01 -9.35 -1.90
C ARG A 29 -0.71 -8.70 -1.39
N PHE A 30 0.39 -8.80 -2.14
CA PHE A 30 1.64 -8.11 -1.77
C PHE A 30 1.50 -6.60 -1.83
N GLU A 31 0.82 -6.06 -2.82
CA GLU A 31 0.51 -4.63 -2.90
C GLU A 31 -0.28 -4.17 -1.68
N TRP A 32 -1.26 -4.98 -1.21
CA TRP A 32 -1.98 -4.73 0.02
C TRP A 32 -1.05 -4.62 1.23
N TRP A 33 -0.15 -5.58 1.42
CA TRP A 33 0.79 -5.57 2.53
C TRP A 33 1.79 -4.41 2.45
N CYS A 34 2.29 -4.09 1.25
CA CYS A 34 3.13 -2.91 1.05
C CYS A 34 2.43 -1.61 1.48
N MET A 35 1.15 -1.46 1.14
CA MET A 35 0.36 -0.29 1.55
C MET A 35 0.15 -0.22 3.07
N GLN A 36 -0.02 -1.37 3.73
CA GLN A 36 -0.08 -1.43 5.19
C GLN A 36 1.27 -1.11 5.84
N LEU A 37 2.38 -1.66 5.32
CA LEU A 37 3.72 -1.31 5.79
C LEU A 37 3.96 0.19 5.73
N MET A 38 3.67 0.84 4.61
CA MET A 38 3.86 2.29 4.44
C MET A 38 2.91 3.13 5.30
N SER A 39 1.68 2.67 5.56
CA SER A 39 0.68 3.48 6.26
C SER A 39 0.55 3.18 7.75
N LYS A 40 0.93 1.98 8.19
CA LYS A 40 0.83 1.54 9.60
C LYS A 40 2.18 1.16 10.21
N GLY A 41 3.23 0.99 9.40
CA GLY A 41 4.51 0.44 9.82
C GLY A 41 4.53 -1.07 9.94
N GLY A 42 3.46 -1.77 9.54
CA GLY A 42 3.36 -3.21 9.59
C GLY A 42 1.99 -3.76 9.19
N PHE A 43 1.86 -5.08 9.23
CA PHE A 43 0.61 -5.79 8.96
C PHE A 43 0.53 -7.09 9.78
N VAL A 44 -0.67 -7.61 9.98
CA VAL A 44 -0.89 -8.89 10.70
C VAL A 44 -1.15 -10.00 9.68
N LEU A 45 -0.53 -11.17 9.89
CA LEU A 45 -0.81 -12.39 9.14
C LEU A 45 -1.81 -13.23 9.92
N ASN A 46 -3.02 -13.33 9.43
CA ASN A 46 -4.09 -14.12 10.03
C ASN A 46 -4.75 -15.07 9.02
N SER A 47 -5.65 -15.92 9.48
CA SER A 47 -6.34 -16.91 8.65
C SER A 47 -7.21 -16.29 7.54
N SER A 48 -7.67 -15.06 7.72
CA SER A 48 -8.50 -14.37 6.72
C SER A 48 -7.66 -13.81 5.57
N ASN A 49 -6.41 -13.45 5.82
CA ASN A 49 -5.54 -12.82 4.84
C ASN A 49 -4.40 -13.71 4.32
N ASN A 50 -4.15 -14.87 4.96
CA ASN A 50 -3.12 -15.81 4.55
C ASN A 50 -3.59 -17.26 4.72
N ASN A 51 -3.95 -17.89 3.61
CA ASN A 51 -4.48 -19.25 3.63
C ASN A 51 -3.34 -20.27 3.85
N GLY A 52 -3.28 -20.86 5.05
CA GLY A 52 -2.41 -21.99 5.38
C GLY A 52 -1.28 -21.74 6.38
N ILE A 53 -0.78 -20.53 6.54
CA ILE A 53 0.18 -20.18 7.59
C ILE A 53 -0.40 -19.00 8.37
N VAL A 54 -0.87 -19.31 9.57
CA VAL A 54 -1.43 -18.33 10.49
C VAL A 54 -0.48 -18.23 11.66
N THR A 55 0.20 -17.09 11.76
CA THR A 55 1.05 -16.81 12.92
C THR A 55 0.34 -15.88 13.91
N GLU A 56 -0.68 -15.15 13.45
CA GLU A 56 -1.34 -14.06 14.19
C GLU A 56 -0.34 -13.04 14.76
N GLU A 57 0.85 -13.02 14.15
CA GLU A 57 1.91 -12.12 14.54
C GLU A 57 1.90 -10.85 13.69
N PHE A 58 2.21 -9.75 14.34
CA PHE A 58 2.46 -8.48 13.67
C PHE A 58 3.82 -8.51 12.96
N VAL A 59 3.80 -8.26 11.67
CA VAL A 59 5.00 -8.13 10.84
C VAL A 59 5.30 -6.65 10.68
N GLY A 60 6.12 -6.12 11.57
CA GLY A 60 6.56 -4.72 11.54
C GLY A 60 7.71 -4.49 10.58
N CYS A 61 7.81 -3.28 10.02
CA CYS A 61 8.95 -2.88 9.20
C CYS A 61 10.21 -2.54 10.03
N GLY A 62 10.13 -2.49 11.36
CA GLY A 62 11.24 -2.11 12.23
C GLY A 62 11.43 -0.60 12.38
N MET A 63 10.47 0.22 11.97
CA MET A 63 10.52 1.67 12.10
C MET A 63 10.64 2.11 13.57
N PRO A 64 11.56 3.02 13.91
CA PRO A 64 11.70 3.57 15.26
C PRO A 64 10.42 4.28 15.73
N ASN A 65 10.14 4.21 17.03
CA ASN A 65 8.99 4.89 17.60
C ASN A 65 9.05 6.41 17.47
N GLU A 66 10.24 6.97 17.46
CA GLU A 66 10.51 8.39 17.25
C GLU A 66 10.06 8.89 15.87
N ASN A 67 9.99 7.99 14.89
CA ASN A 67 9.53 8.29 13.53
C ASN A 67 8.00 8.26 13.40
N LYS A 68 7.30 7.81 14.45
CA LYS A 68 5.83 7.83 14.56
C LYS A 68 5.38 9.19 15.06
N LYS A 69 4.98 10.06 14.14
CA LYS A 69 4.55 11.44 14.45
C LYS A 69 3.03 11.53 14.59
N VAL A 70 2.58 12.63 15.19
CA VAL A 70 1.16 12.97 15.32
C VAL A 70 0.98 14.43 14.93
N ALA A 71 -0.04 14.73 14.15
CA ALA A 71 -0.39 16.10 13.82
C ALA A 71 -0.78 16.90 15.07
N ALA A 72 -0.37 18.15 15.15
CA ALA A 72 -0.66 19.02 16.29
C ALA A 72 -2.17 19.18 16.54
N VAL A 73 -2.95 19.21 15.47
CA VAL A 73 -4.40 19.31 15.48
C VAL A 73 -4.99 18.38 14.43
N ASP A 74 -6.08 17.71 14.74
CA ASP A 74 -6.83 16.89 13.78
C ASP A 74 -7.12 17.69 12.48
N TRP A 75 -6.67 17.15 11.35
CA TRP A 75 -6.80 17.80 10.05
C TRP A 75 -8.25 17.98 9.58
N SER A 76 -9.19 17.31 10.20
CA SER A 76 -10.63 17.55 9.95
C SER A 76 -11.10 18.90 10.48
N LYS A 77 -10.39 19.47 11.47
CA LYS A 77 -10.66 20.79 12.06
C LYS A 77 -10.11 21.91 11.17
N SER A 78 -10.77 22.19 10.05
CA SER A 78 -10.30 23.09 9.01
C SER A 78 -9.99 24.53 9.47
N THR A 79 -10.51 24.98 10.62
CA THR A 79 -10.29 26.33 11.14
C THR A 79 -9.02 26.48 11.96
N THR A 80 -8.55 25.40 12.58
CA THR A 80 -7.43 25.42 13.53
C THR A 80 -6.25 24.56 13.11
N ALA A 81 -6.44 23.57 12.23
CA ALA A 81 -5.38 22.72 11.75
C ALA A 81 -4.48 23.44 10.74
N ASP A 82 -3.20 23.13 10.79
CA ASP A 82 -2.18 23.59 9.84
C ASP A 82 -1.31 22.40 9.38
N GLY A 83 -1.83 21.62 8.46
CA GLY A 83 -1.14 20.42 7.99
C GLY A 83 0.13 20.71 7.17
N LEU A 84 0.33 21.93 6.64
CA LEU A 84 1.61 22.29 6.03
C LEU A 84 2.69 22.48 7.10
N GLN A 85 2.33 23.02 8.26
CA GLN A 85 3.26 23.12 9.40
C GLN A 85 3.62 21.74 9.94
N ASP A 86 2.63 20.86 10.12
CA ASP A 86 2.87 19.48 10.54
C ASP A 86 3.84 18.73 9.60
N ILE A 87 3.70 18.95 8.27
CA ILE A 87 4.62 18.38 7.27
C ILE A 87 6.02 19.00 7.42
N GLU A 88 6.12 20.31 7.52
CA GLU A 88 7.39 21.03 7.66
C GLU A 88 8.13 20.57 8.94
N ASP A 89 7.44 20.52 10.06
CA ASP A 89 8.03 20.09 11.36
C ASP A 89 8.57 18.65 11.28
N THR A 90 7.87 17.77 10.57
CA THR A 90 8.33 16.38 10.36
C THR A 90 9.55 16.33 9.46
N VAL A 91 9.59 17.10 8.38
CA VAL A 91 10.74 17.17 7.47
C VAL A 91 11.97 17.74 8.19
N VAL A 92 11.80 18.78 9.02
CA VAL A 92 12.87 19.36 9.83
C VAL A 92 13.38 18.34 10.85
N ALA A 93 12.49 17.62 11.53
CA ALA A 93 12.87 16.57 12.48
C ALA A 93 13.67 15.45 11.79
N ALA A 94 13.24 15.00 10.62
CA ALA A 94 13.94 13.99 9.83
C ALA A 94 15.33 14.48 9.39
N SER A 95 15.41 15.74 8.94
CA SER A 95 16.68 16.35 8.53
C SER A 95 17.68 16.45 9.69
N ALA A 96 17.22 16.67 10.92
CA ALA A 96 18.07 16.69 12.11
C ALA A 96 18.70 15.31 12.40
N GLU A 97 18.03 14.23 12.01
CA GLU A 97 18.52 12.84 12.09
C GLU A 97 19.31 12.42 10.83
N GLY A 98 19.53 13.34 9.88
CA GLY A 98 20.28 13.08 8.66
C GLY A 98 19.46 12.44 7.52
N VAL A 99 18.13 12.40 7.64
CA VAL A 99 17.22 11.83 6.65
C VAL A 99 16.65 12.93 5.77
N THR A 100 16.75 12.78 4.45
CA THR A 100 16.26 13.75 3.46
C THR A 100 14.92 13.30 2.88
N ILE A 101 13.82 13.77 3.44
CA ILE A 101 12.48 13.47 2.94
C ILE A 101 12.24 14.15 1.59
N LYS A 102 11.80 13.37 0.58
CA LYS A 102 11.42 13.88 -0.75
C LYS A 102 9.95 13.67 -1.08
N TYR A 103 9.31 12.70 -0.44
CA TYR A 103 7.94 12.35 -0.77
C TYR A 103 7.07 12.28 0.48
N VAL A 104 5.89 12.89 0.40
CA VAL A 104 4.82 12.76 1.40
C VAL A 104 3.66 12.04 0.73
N VAL A 105 3.49 10.77 1.08
CA VAL A 105 2.47 9.91 0.48
C VAL A 105 1.21 9.94 1.34
N MET A 106 0.08 10.24 0.73
CA MET A 106 -1.21 10.30 1.43
C MET A 106 -2.38 9.92 0.54
N ARG A 107 -3.50 9.58 1.15
CA ARG A 107 -4.76 9.35 0.42
C ARG A 107 -5.36 10.67 -0.09
N LYS A 108 -6.14 10.56 -1.17
CA LYS A 108 -6.85 11.72 -1.75
C LYS A 108 -7.82 12.40 -0.78
N ASP A 109 -8.44 11.64 0.13
CA ASP A 109 -9.34 12.17 1.15
C ASP A 109 -8.57 13.01 2.19
N ARG A 110 -7.38 12.59 2.61
CA ARG A 110 -6.51 13.38 3.50
C ARG A 110 -6.05 14.67 2.83
N PHE A 111 -5.63 14.58 1.59
CA PHE A 111 -5.33 15.77 0.81
C PHE A 111 -6.53 16.72 0.67
N ALA A 112 -7.75 16.18 0.57
CA ALA A 112 -8.96 16.99 0.54
C ALA A 112 -9.22 17.72 1.86
N LEU A 113 -8.81 17.17 3.00
CA LEU A 113 -8.84 17.87 4.29
C LEU A 113 -7.76 18.94 4.35
N LEU A 114 -6.51 18.61 4.01
CA LEU A 114 -5.38 19.55 3.96
C LEU A 114 -5.72 20.84 3.21
N LYS A 115 -6.19 20.73 1.98
CA LYS A 115 -6.49 21.89 1.13
C LYS A 115 -7.68 22.75 1.60
N LYS A 116 -8.49 22.26 2.58
CA LYS A 116 -9.62 23.01 3.16
C LYS A 116 -9.22 23.78 4.41
N GLN A 117 -8.04 23.53 4.97
CA GLN A 117 -7.58 24.19 6.18
C GLN A 117 -7.32 25.67 5.93
N LYS A 118 -7.82 26.50 6.86
CA LYS A 118 -7.71 27.95 6.75
C LYS A 118 -6.25 28.41 6.70
N ALA A 119 -5.39 27.86 7.57
CA ALA A 119 -3.97 28.17 7.61
C ALA A 119 -3.27 27.83 6.28
N VAL A 120 -3.55 26.66 5.70
CA VAL A 120 -3.01 26.25 4.39
C VAL A 120 -3.45 27.21 3.28
N ILE A 121 -4.72 27.59 3.26
CA ILE A 121 -5.26 28.54 2.28
C ILE A 121 -4.57 29.88 2.40
N GLU A 122 -4.39 30.40 3.61
CA GLU A 122 -3.75 31.70 3.88
C GLU A 122 -2.26 31.69 3.51
N LYS A 123 -1.50 30.65 3.89
CA LYS A 123 -0.09 30.46 3.53
C LYS A 123 0.12 30.44 2.01
N VAL A 124 -0.64 29.60 1.31
CA VAL A 124 -0.50 29.44 -0.15
C VAL A 124 -0.93 30.70 -0.90
N ARG A 125 -2.01 31.37 -0.49
CA ARG A 125 -2.44 32.62 -1.09
C ARG A 125 -1.46 33.76 -0.83
N GLY A 126 -0.91 33.85 0.38
CA GLY A 126 0.11 34.82 0.73
C GLY A 126 1.36 34.69 -0.14
N TRP A 127 1.80 33.44 -0.36
CA TRP A 127 2.95 33.15 -1.21
C TRP A 127 2.74 33.55 -2.69
N ILE A 128 1.57 33.23 -3.27
CA ILE A 128 1.28 33.56 -4.68
C ILE A 128 0.95 35.06 -4.86
N ASN A 129 0.74 35.80 -3.77
CA ASN A 129 0.33 37.19 -3.78
C ASN A 129 -0.99 37.47 -4.56
N GLN A 130 -1.88 36.47 -4.58
CA GLN A 130 -3.20 36.56 -5.24
C GLN A 130 -4.31 36.65 -4.19
N LYS A 131 -5.08 37.74 -4.25
CA LYS A 131 -6.24 37.95 -3.37
C LYS A 131 -7.51 37.23 -3.85
N GLU A 132 -7.54 36.73 -5.07
CA GLU A 132 -8.72 36.10 -5.68
C GLU A 132 -8.77 34.58 -5.50
N LYS A 133 -9.96 34.00 -5.77
CA LYS A 133 -10.31 32.56 -5.58
C LYS A 133 -9.33 31.60 -6.26
N LEU A 134 -8.22 31.32 -5.61
CA LEU A 134 -7.31 30.29 -6.05
C LEU A 134 -7.87 28.91 -5.69
N THR A 135 -7.97 28.02 -6.66
CA THR A 135 -8.23 26.60 -6.39
C THR A 135 -6.94 25.93 -5.98
N ILE A 136 -6.84 25.54 -4.71
CA ILE A 136 -5.67 24.84 -4.19
C ILE A 136 -5.67 23.40 -4.75
N SER A 137 -4.73 23.17 -5.66
CA SER A 137 -4.45 21.87 -6.27
C SER A 137 -3.17 21.26 -5.70
N LYS A 138 -2.95 19.96 -5.95
CA LYS A 138 -1.68 19.29 -5.57
C LYS A 138 -0.46 20.01 -6.17
N LYS A 139 -0.57 20.48 -7.42
CA LYS A 139 0.51 21.20 -8.09
C LYS A 139 0.88 22.46 -7.33
N VAL A 140 -0.11 23.27 -6.95
CA VAL A 140 0.09 24.53 -6.22
C VAL A 140 0.73 24.30 -4.85
N ILE A 141 0.32 23.25 -4.13
CA ILE A 141 0.93 22.92 -2.83
C ILE A 141 2.38 22.45 -3.02
N ASN A 142 2.66 21.62 -4.03
CA ASN A 142 4.02 21.18 -4.32
C ASN A 142 4.94 22.35 -4.72
N GLU A 143 4.43 23.31 -5.48
CA GLU A 143 5.16 24.55 -5.82
C GLU A 143 5.42 25.40 -4.58
N TYR A 144 4.45 25.48 -3.66
CA TYR A 144 4.63 26.16 -2.38
C TYR A 144 5.72 25.49 -1.54
N LEU A 145 5.65 24.16 -1.36
CA LEU A 145 6.65 23.40 -0.59
C LEU A 145 8.06 23.57 -1.19
N ALA A 146 8.18 23.51 -2.52
CA ALA A 146 9.46 23.71 -3.22
C ALA A 146 10.05 25.11 -3.05
N ALA A 147 9.24 26.11 -2.71
CA ALA A 147 9.68 27.49 -2.49
C ALA A 147 10.05 27.79 -1.02
N GLN A 148 9.81 26.86 -0.11
CA GLN A 148 10.17 26.99 1.31
C GLN A 148 11.53 26.32 1.57
N GLU A 149 12.40 26.97 2.35
CA GLU A 149 13.75 26.48 2.64
C GLU A 149 13.76 25.08 3.32
N ASN A 150 12.82 24.86 4.24
CA ASN A 150 12.77 23.60 5.03
C ASN A 150 12.15 22.42 4.26
N THR A 151 11.40 22.68 3.18
CA THR A 151 10.69 21.65 2.42
C THR A 151 11.07 21.66 0.93
N GLU A 152 12.22 22.24 0.59
CA GLU A 152 12.74 22.23 -0.77
C GLU A 152 12.92 20.77 -1.26
N GLY A 153 12.34 20.48 -2.43
CA GLY A 153 12.40 19.14 -3.02
C GLY A 153 11.31 18.17 -2.54
N VAL A 154 10.53 18.52 -1.51
CA VAL A 154 9.44 17.69 -1.01
C VAL A 154 8.24 17.73 -1.95
N GLN A 155 7.67 16.55 -2.24
CA GLN A 155 6.51 16.40 -3.13
C GLN A 155 5.42 15.57 -2.48
N ILE A 156 4.18 16.03 -2.54
CA ILE A 156 3.01 15.24 -2.15
C ILE A 156 2.64 14.27 -3.26
N VAL A 157 2.56 13.00 -2.91
CA VAL A 157 2.11 11.90 -3.78
C VAL A 157 0.75 11.40 -3.28
N LEU A 158 -0.24 11.36 -4.19
CA LEU A 158 -1.58 10.92 -3.84
C LEU A 158 -1.80 9.47 -4.25
N VAL A 159 -2.22 8.66 -3.29
CA VAL A 159 -2.61 7.27 -3.51
C VAL A 159 -4.13 7.12 -3.40
N SER A 160 -4.67 6.16 -4.15
CA SER A 160 -6.07 5.75 -4.10
C SER A 160 -6.14 4.24 -4.16
N PRO A 161 -5.57 3.54 -3.18
CA PRO A 161 -5.52 2.10 -3.19
C PRO A 161 -6.88 1.55 -2.77
N SER A 162 -7.75 1.29 -3.72
CA SER A 162 -8.98 0.56 -3.46
C SER A 162 -8.91 -0.81 -4.12
N VAL A 163 -9.06 -1.86 -3.33
CA VAL A 163 -9.07 -3.25 -3.79
C VAL A 163 -10.48 -3.79 -3.62
N ARG A 164 -10.96 -4.48 -4.64
CA ARG A 164 -12.25 -5.16 -4.59
C ARG A 164 -12.02 -6.61 -4.16
N ILE A 165 -12.55 -6.98 -3.01
CA ILE A 165 -12.48 -8.34 -2.45
C ILE A 165 -13.83 -9.01 -2.65
N GLU A 166 -13.80 -10.30 -3.02
CA GLU A 166 -14.98 -11.16 -3.11
C GLU A 166 -14.88 -12.24 -2.02
N ASN A 167 -15.90 -12.34 -1.20
CA ASN A 167 -15.97 -13.37 -0.15
C ASN A 167 -16.50 -14.72 -0.70
N ALA A 168 -16.49 -15.76 0.13
CA ALA A 168 -16.97 -17.09 -0.22
C ALA A 168 -18.45 -17.13 -0.65
N ALA A 169 -19.24 -16.12 -0.28
CA ALA A 169 -20.65 -15.95 -0.68
C ALA A 169 -20.81 -15.13 -1.99
N HIS A 170 -19.72 -14.90 -2.73
CA HIS A 170 -19.69 -14.08 -3.96
C HIS A 170 -20.12 -12.62 -3.77
N GLN A 171 -20.07 -12.12 -2.54
CA GLN A 171 -20.31 -10.70 -2.27
C GLN A 171 -19.03 -9.92 -2.49
N ARG A 172 -19.13 -8.79 -3.17
CA ARG A 172 -17.99 -7.92 -3.48
C ARG A 172 -17.99 -6.71 -2.58
N THR A 173 -16.90 -6.53 -1.84
CA THR A 173 -16.66 -5.33 -1.04
C THR A 173 -15.44 -4.58 -1.57
N THR A 174 -15.45 -3.26 -1.44
CA THR A 174 -14.29 -2.43 -1.77
C THR A 174 -13.64 -2.01 -0.46
N VAL A 175 -12.40 -2.41 -0.28
CA VAL A 175 -11.59 -2.11 0.90
C VAL A 175 -10.36 -1.29 0.51
N ASN A 176 -9.84 -0.53 1.46
CA ASN A 176 -8.67 0.30 1.25
C ASN A 176 -7.56 -0.17 2.20
N PRO A 177 -6.41 -0.65 1.70
CA PRO A 177 -5.31 -1.13 2.53
C PRO A 177 -4.56 0.00 3.25
N TRP A 178 -4.65 1.23 2.77
CA TRP A 178 -3.99 2.38 3.38
C TRP A 178 -4.79 2.90 4.58
N GLU A 179 -4.14 3.07 5.74
CA GLU A 179 -4.79 3.64 6.91
C GLU A 179 -5.28 5.07 6.63
N ALA A 180 -6.57 5.29 6.93
CA ALA A 180 -7.24 6.52 6.51
C ALA A 180 -6.62 7.78 7.10
N ALA A 181 -6.19 7.74 8.35
CA ALA A 181 -5.66 8.87 9.06
C ALA A 181 -4.17 9.13 8.82
N ASN A 182 -3.45 8.17 8.23
CA ASN A 182 -2.00 8.19 8.20
C ASN A 182 -1.44 8.72 6.87
N ILE A 183 -0.33 9.44 6.99
CA ILE A 183 0.52 9.86 5.88
C ILE A 183 1.93 9.34 6.10
N CYS A 184 2.65 9.03 5.02
CA CYS A 184 3.98 8.46 5.07
C CYS A 184 4.99 9.42 4.42
N PHE A 185 6.16 9.55 5.03
CA PHE A 185 7.26 10.38 4.55
C PHE A 185 8.41 9.46 4.14
N LEU A 186 8.94 9.67 2.95
CA LEU A 186 9.93 8.79 2.32
C LEU A 186 11.04 9.61 1.65
N GLU A 187 12.25 9.06 1.64
CA GLU A 187 13.34 9.58 0.82
C GLU A 187 13.17 9.21 -0.66
N ASP A 188 12.67 8.02 -0.94
CA ASP A 188 12.41 7.52 -2.29
C ASP A 188 11.08 6.76 -2.34
N LEU A 189 10.42 6.77 -3.51
CA LEU A 189 9.22 5.96 -3.76
C LEU A 189 9.54 4.47 -3.89
N GLN A 190 10.77 4.12 -4.25
CA GLN A 190 11.27 2.74 -4.21
C GLN A 190 11.87 2.46 -2.82
N CYS A 191 11.04 2.51 -1.79
CA CYS A 191 11.45 2.37 -0.40
C CYS A 191 11.60 0.93 0.09
N GLY A 192 11.32 -0.07 -0.75
CA GLY A 192 11.36 -1.48 -0.33
C GLY A 192 11.37 -2.46 -1.49
N ASP A 193 11.54 -3.72 -1.12
CA ASP A 193 11.61 -4.86 -2.02
C ASP A 193 10.73 -6.02 -1.52
N VAL A 194 10.48 -6.99 -2.40
CA VAL A 194 9.84 -8.24 -2.01
C VAL A 194 10.92 -9.32 -1.84
N GLN A 195 11.19 -9.69 -0.60
CA GLN A 195 12.08 -10.81 -0.29
C GLN A 195 11.32 -12.11 -0.51
N HIS A 196 11.92 -13.07 -1.21
CA HIS A 196 11.26 -14.32 -1.54
C HIS A 196 12.18 -15.54 -1.37
N GLY A 197 11.56 -16.66 -1.01
CA GLY A 197 12.22 -17.95 -0.88
C GLY A 197 11.61 -19.02 -1.80
N PRO A 198 12.23 -20.19 -1.87
CA PRO A 198 11.69 -21.31 -2.64
C PRO A 198 10.41 -21.88 -2.01
N ILE A 199 9.57 -22.46 -2.85
CA ILE A 199 8.37 -23.17 -2.45
C ILE A 199 8.66 -24.68 -2.54
N ALA A 200 8.16 -25.47 -1.59
CA ALA A 200 8.37 -26.92 -1.57
C ALA A 200 7.92 -27.61 -2.88
N ALA A 201 6.83 -27.13 -3.48
CA ALA A 201 6.32 -27.65 -4.75
C ALA A 201 7.29 -27.43 -5.93
N GLU A 202 8.12 -26.37 -5.90
CA GLU A 202 9.15 -26.12 -6.94
C GLU A 202 10.22 -27.22 -6.99
N HIS A 203 10.49 -27.87 -5.85
CA HIS A 203 11.51 -28.89 -5.72
C HIS A 203 10.96 -30.32 -5.82
N SER A 204 9.64 -30.49 -5.78
CA SER A 204 8.99 -31.81 -5.84
C SER A 204 8.90 -32.33 -7.29
N VAL A 205 9.65 -33.38 -7.59
CA VAL A 205 9.61 -34.06 -8.89
C VAL A 205 8.23 -34.71 -9.13
N GLU A 206 7.61 -35.24 -8.08
CA GLU A 206 6.29 -35.88 -8.17
C GLU A 206 5.20 -34.86 -8.47
N TYR A 207 5.27 -33.69 -7.86
CA TYR A 207 4.35 -32.60 -8.12
C TYR A 207 4.40 -32.15 -9.60
N LYS A 208 5.62 -31.95 -10.12
CA LYS A 208 5.85 -31.55 -11.51
C LYS A 208 5.39 -32.60 -12.55
N LYS A 209 5.30 -33.87 -12.16
CA LYS A 209 4.74 -34.91 -13.03
C LYS A 209 3.21 -34.88 -13.12
N LYS A 210 2.54 -34.37 -12.10
CA LYS A 210 1.07 -34.35 -12.00
C LYS A 210 0.46 -33.02 -12.39
N ALA A 211 1.22 -31.93 -12.38
CA ALA A 211 0.76 -30.60 -12.67
C ALA A 211 1.68 -29.93 -13.73
N SER A 212 1.07 -29.17 -14.62
CA SER A 212 1.83 -28.22 -15.44
C SER A 212 2.24 -27.04 -14.57
N THR A 213 3.51 -26.67 -14.57
CA THR A 213 4.06 -25.64 -13.69
C THR A 213 4.74 -24.52 -14.44
N LEU A 214 4.55 -23.30 -13.98
CA LEU A 214 5.18 -22.09 -14.50
C LEU A 214 5.66 -21.23 -13.33
N LYS A 215 6.86 -20.69 -13.38
CA LYS A 215 7.35 -19.68 -12.45
C LYS A 215 7.39 -18.34 -13.15
N LYS A 216 6.72 -17.35 -12.56
CA LYS A 216 6.71 -15.97 -13.03
C LYS A 216 7.11 -15.07 -11.87
N ASP A 217 8.27 -14.45 -11.94
CA ASP A 217 8.92 -13.72 -10.85
C ASP A 217 9.06 -14.64 -9.60
N PHE A 218 8.51 -14.21 -8.46
CA PHE A 218 8.47 -14.99 -7.22
C PHE A 218 7.21 -15.87 -7.08
N VAL A 219 6.31 -15.85 -8.07
CA VAL A 219 5.04 -16.60 -8.03
C VAL A 219 5.18 -17.91 -8.78
N PHE A 220 4.85 -19.00 -8.11
CA PHE A 220 4.78 -20.35 -8.68
C PHE A 220 3.34 -20.68 -9.03
N ILE A 221 3.08 -20.95 -10.30
CA ILE A 221 1.75 -21.25 -10.83
C ILE A 221 1.72 -22.73 -11.21
N SER A 222 0.68 -23.43 -10.80
CA SER A 222 0.45 -24.83 -11.14
C SER A 222 -0.96 -25.04 -11.67
N LYS A 223 -1.07 -25.88 -12.71
CA LYS A 223 -2.35 -26.26 -13.30
C LYS A 223 -2.42 -27.80 -13.38
N TRP A 224 -3.53 -28.37 -12.93
CA TRP A 224 -3.80 -29.80 -13.00
C TRP A 224 -5.30 -30.06 -13.24
N SER A 225 -5.63 -31.26 -13.66
CA SER A 225 -7.02 -31.71 -13.85
C SER A 225 -7.33 -32.93 -13.01
N GLU A 226 -8.55 -33.01 -12.54
CA GLU A 226 -9.16 -34.18 -11.92
C GLU A 226 -10.13 -34.81 -12.92
N LEU A 227 -10.19 -36.14 -12.96
CA LEU A 227 -10.96 -36.85 -14.00
C LEU A 227 -12.42 -37.08 -13.63
N GLU A 228 -12.73 -37.30 -12.33
CA GLU A 228 -14.10 -37.58 -11.88
C GLU A 228 -14.47 -36.83 -10.59
N PRO A 229 -15.34 -35.83 -10.67
CA PRO A 229 -15.84 -35.17 -11.89
C PRO A 229 -14.71 -34.35 -12.55
N PHE A 230 -14.78 -34.21 -13.88
CA PHE A 230 -13.75 -33.44 -14.58
C PHE A 230 -13.71 -31.98 -14.07
N LYS A 231 -12.56 -31.59 -13.54
CA LYS A 231 -12.29 -30.25 -13.05
C LYS A 231 -10.86 -29.84 -13.40
N GLU A 232 -10.67 -28.60 -13.79
CA GLU A 232 -9.37 -28.01 -13.93
C GLU A 232 -9.11 -27.03 -12.79
N TRP A 233 -7.92 -27.13 -12.22
CA TRP A 233 -7.47 -26.29 -11.14
C TRP A 233 -6.28 -25.48 -11.59
N THR A 234 -6.32 -24.18 -11.31
CA THR A 234 -5.17 -23.28 -11.46
C THR A 234 -4.88 -22.65 -10.11
N LYS A 235 -3.66 -22.82 -9.61
CA LYS A 235 -3.21 -22.34 -8.31
C LYS A 235 -1.97 -21.48 -8.48
N ALA A 236 -1.88 -20.39 -7.73
CA ALA A 236 -0.65 -19.62 -7.59
C ALA A 236 -0.22 -19.59 -6.12
N GLU A 237 1.06 -19.74 -5.87
CA GLU A 237 1.69 -19.72 -4.57
C GLU A 237 2.92 -18.82 -4.60
N ALA A 238 3.18 -18.15 -3.49
CA ALA A 238 4.41 -17.40 -3.29
C ALA A 238 4.88 -17.56 -1.84
N ASN A 239 6.19 -17.78 -1.67
CA ASN A 239 6.84 -17.68 -0.37
C ASN A 239 7.63 -16.38 -0.36
N ALA A 240 6.99 -15.29 0.02
CA ALA A 240 7.57 -13.96 -0.08
C ALA A 240 6.99 -13.01 0.96
N ILE A 241 7.73 -11.97 1.29
CA ILE A 241 7.35 -10.92 2.22
C ILE A 241 7.85 -9.57 1.72
N PRO A 242 7.03 -8.50 1.77
CA PRO A 242 7.52 -7.16 1.49
C PRO A 242 8.35 -6.65 2.68
N VAL A 243 9.44 -5.97 2.38
CA VAL A 243 10.32 -5.36 3.36
C VAL A 243 10.62 -3.91 2.99
N ILE A 244 10.78 -3.06 3.97
CA ILE A 244 11.30 -1.70 3.80
C ILE A 244 12.83 -1.79 3.89
N ASN A 245 13.53 -1.18 2.93
CA ASN A 245 14.99 -1.25 2.85
C ASN A 245 15.67 -0.43 3.95
N ASP A 246 15.11 0.74 4.25
CA ASP A 246 15.59 1.62 5.31
C ASP A 246 14.40 2.09 6.18
N PRO A 247 14.07 1.33 7.25
CA PRO A 247 12.99 1.72 8.16
C PRO A 247 13.31 2.97 8.97
N ASP A 248 14.59 3.27 9.21
CA ASP A 248 15.02 4.44 9.97
C ASP A 248 14.77 5.74 9.18
N ALA A 249 14.77 5.67 7.84
CA ALA A 249 14.50 6.79 6.96
C ALA A 249 12.99 6.97 6.63
N MET A 250 12.11 6.14 7.20
CA MET A 250 10.66 6.25 7.01
C MET A 250 10.00 6.87 8.24
N TYR A 251 9.08 7.82 7.99
CA TYR A 251 8.24 8.44 9.04
C TYR A 251 6.78 8.25 8.70
N ILE A 252 5.96 8.04 9.73
CA ILE A 252 4.50 7.98 9.59
C ILE A 252 3.87 8.98 10.54
N MET A 253 2.90 9.76 10.05
CA MET A 253 2.17 10.72 10.87
C MET A 253 0.69 10.37 10.89
N LYS A 254 0.09 10.32 12.09
CA LYS A 254 -1.36 10.35 12.28
C LYS A 254 -1.87 11.77 12.15
N THR A 255 -2.84 11.97 11.28
CA THR A 255 -3.43 13.29 11.00
C THR A 255 -4.76 13.55 11.71
N ASP A 256 -5.20 12.61 12.55
CA ASP A 256 -6.40 12.72 13.38
C ASP A 256 -6.13 13.28 14.78
N GLY A 257 -4.87 13.60 15.09
CA GLY A 257 -4.45 14.11 16.38
C GLY A 257 -4.49 13.06 17.51
N GLN A 258 -4.67 11.78 17.18
CA GLN A 258 -4.66 10.69 18.16
C GLN A 258 -3.23 10.22 18.40
N ALA A 259 -2.86 10.06 19.66
CA ALA A 259 -1.56 9.49 20.01
C ALA A 259 -1.43 8.04 19.49
N TRP A 260 -0.21 7.62 19.20
CA TRP A 260 0.09 6.21 18.98
C TRP A 260 -0.11 5.45 20.30
N THR A 261 -0.87 4.36 20.28
CA THR A 261 -1.04 3.51 21.45
C THR A 261 0.00 2.39 21.42
N GLU A 262 0.56 2.04 22.59
CA GLU A 262 1.38 0.83 22.70
C GLU A 262 0.52 -0.36 22.28
N GLY A 263 0.95 -1.11 21.27
CA GLY A 263 0.22 -2.24 20.72
C GLY A 263 -0.66 -1.92 19.50
N GLU A 264 -0.66 -0.72 18.95
CA GLU A 264 -1.23 -0.50 17.61
C GLU A 264 -0.46 -1.24 16.51
N ASP A 265 0.74 -1.70 16.85
CA ASP A 265 1.52 -2.65 16.05
C ASP A 265 1.04 -4.10 16.26
N THR A 266 0.22 -4.34 17.30
CA THR A 266 -0.40 -5.62 17.62
C THR A 266 -1.89 -5.42 17.73
N GLU A 267 -2.66 -5.86 16.72
CA GLU A 267 -4.11 -6.01 16.75
C GLU A 267 -4.99 -4.73 16.80
N LYS A 268 -5.54 -4.37 15.66
CA LYS A 268 -7.00 -4.40 15.58
C LYS A 268 -7.34 -5.56 14.65
N THR A 269 -7.74 -6.67 15.23
CA THR A 269 -8.63 -7.62 14.55
C THR A 269 -9.77 -6.78 13.99
N ASP A 270 -9.80 -6.63 12.66
CA ASP A 270 -11.01 -6.18 11.99
C ASP A 270 -12.08 -7.24 12.28
N GLU A 271 -12.72 -7.12 13.45
CA GLU A 271 -13.99 -7.78 13.78
C GLU A 271 -15.12 -7.14 12.96
N GLU A 272 -14.93 -6.99 11.68
CA GLU A 272 -16.03 -6.77 10.76
C GLU A 272 -15.96 -7.85 9.69
N GLY A 273 -16.68 -8.91 10.03
CA GLY A 273 -17.42 -9.87 9.22
C GLY A 273 -16.91 -10.14 7.81
N TYR A 274 -16.17 -11.23 7.67
CA TYR A 274 -16.12 -11.98 6.41
C TYR A 274 -17.07 -13.18 6.48
#